data_4f477e19187fcc38ebb323ecb3eeb37c
#
_entry.id   4f477e19187fcc38ebb323ecb3eeb37c
#
_cell.length_a   1.000
_cell.length_b   1.000
_cell.length_c   1.000
_cell.angle_alpha   90.00
_cell.angle_beta   90.00
_cell.angle_gamma   90.00
#
_symmetry.space_group_name_H-M   'P 1'
#
loop_
_entity.id
_entity.type
_entity.pdbx_description
1 polymer ?
#
loop_
_entity_poly.entity_id
_entity_poly.type
_entity_poly.pdbx_seq_one_letter_code
_entity_poly.pdbx_strand_id
1 'polypeptide(L)'
;MGRRAIITGVGHYAPPKILSNHDLEKMVDTTDEWIVSRTGIRERRILEDDLATSFMGYNAAKMILDEKNMSAEEIDAIFVATVTPDMMFPNTACRIQEMLGASNAWGLDFNGACTGFIYTLATAAQYIETGKYKKILVIGADKMSSIVDYTDRTTCILFGDAAGAVLLEPGEEKEMGILDAILRSDGAGGEYLHMLAGGSLHPASRETVDKKMHTLYQDGQKVFKFAVKQMADVSAEILEKNNLSGKDVKFFIPHQANLRIIDAAARRMKLEKEQVVVNIDRYGNTTAATIPLALSEIYHKGKLQKGDNLVIAAFGAGFTWGSLLFRWAN
;
A
#
# COMPACT_ATOMS: atom_id res chain seq x y z
N MET A 1 1.34 -15.61 -28.16
CA MET A 1 2.48 -15.42 -27.26
C MET A 1 1.99 -14.55 -26.12
N GLY A 2 2.09 -15.01 -24.85
CA GLY A 2 1.54 -14.25 -23.70
C GLY A 2 2.36 -12.99 -23.44
N ARG A 3 1.70 -11.85 -23.37
CA ARG A 3 2.27 -10.59 -22.88
C ARG A 3 2.44 -10.69 -21.37
N ARG A 4 3.43 -10.01 -20.82
CA ARG A 4 3.57 -9.81 -19.37
C ARG A 4 3.27 -8.36 -19.01
N ALA A 5 2.68 -8.12 -17.84
CA ALA A 5 2.57 -6.79 -17.29
C ALA A 5 3.92 -6.41 -16.64
N ILE A 6 4.54 -5.34 -17.09
CA ILE A 6 5.79 -4.80 -16.52
C ILE A 6 5.54 -3.45 -15.85
N ILE A 7 6.26 -3.18 -14.78
CA ILE A 7 6.27 -1.87 -14.15
C ILE A 7 7.31 -1.00 -14.89
N THR A 8 6.85 0.09 -15.50
CA THR A 8 7.70 0.97 -16.32
C THR A 8 7.89 2.36 -15.72
N GLY A 9 7.13 2.68 -14.69
CA GLY A 9 7.24 3.93 -13.95
C GLY A 9 6.79 3.74 -12.52
N VAL A 10 7.39 4.48 -11.60
CA VAL A 10 7.05 4.50 -10.18
C VAL A 10 7.06 5.92 -9.65
N GLY A 11 6.14 6.26 -8.77
CA GLY A 11 6.06 7.58 -8.16
C GLY A 11 5.49 7.50 -6.75
N HIS A 12 5.66 8.55 -5.97
CA HIS A 12 5.09 8.65 -4.64
C HIS A 12 4.84 10.09 -4.23
N TYR A 13 4.00 10.25 -3.23
CA TYR A 13 3.82 11.51 -2.51
C TYR A 13 3.69 11.22 -1.02
N ALA A 14 4.47 11.90 -0.22
CA ALA A 14 4.35 11.93 1.23
C ALA A 14 4.19 13.40 1.67
N PRO A 15 3.18 13.73 2.49
CA PRO A 15 2.98 15.09 2.95
C PRO A 15 4.22 15.64 3.68
N PRO A 16 4.49 16.95 3.57
CA PRO A 16 5.66 17.56 4.20
C PRO A 16 5.54 17.66 5.74
N LYS A 17 4.31 17.75 6.26
CA LYS A 17 4.05 17.88 7.70
C LYS A 17 4.38 16.57 8.42
N ILE A 18 5.28 16.65 9.39
CA ILE A 18 5.69 15.53 10.25
C ILE A 18 4.92 15.59 11.56
N LEU A 19 4.41 14.44 12.00
CA LEU A 19 3.94 14.18 13.34
C LEU A 19 4.91 13.19 13.99
N SER A 20 5.77 13.68 14.89
CA SER A 20 6.77 12.88 15.57
C SER A 20 6.19 12.11 16.77
N ASN A 21 6.93 11.14 17.30
CA ASN A 21 6.56 10.48 18.55
C ASN A 21 6.54 11.48 19.73
N HIS A 22 7.44 12.47 19.76
CA HIS A 22 7.44 13.52 20.78
C HIS A 22 6.22 14.45 20.72
N ASP A 23 5.59 14.59 19.54
CA ASP A 23 4.32 15.30 19.44
C ASP A 23 3.18 14.46 20.01
N LEU A 24 3.19 13.14 19.79
CA LEU A 24 2.21 12.22 20.36
C LEU A 24 2.31 12.09 21.89
N GLU A 25 3.50 12.23 22.47
CA GLU A 25 3.70 12.29 23.94
C GLU A 25 2.90 13.43 24.61
N LYS A 26 2.62 14.50 23.84
CA LYS A 26 1.81 15.66 24.32
C LYS A 26 0.30 15.39 24.20
N MET A 27 -0.10 14.37 23.41
CA MET A 27 -1.51 14.09 23.09
C MET A 27 -2.06 12.89 23.86
N VAL A 28 -1.24 11.85 24.06
CA VAL A 28 -1.64 10.60 24.73
C VAL A 28 -0.52 10.09 25.63
N ASP A 29 -0.86 9.23 26.60
CA ASP A 29 0.10 8.61 27.53
C ASP A 29 0.98 7.57 26.79
N THR A 30 2.11 8.04 26.24
CA THR A 30 3.09 7.24 25.49
C THR A 30 4.48 7.86 25.57
N THR A 31 5.51 7.17 25.05
CA THR A 31 6.87 7.70 24.90
C THR A 31 7.48 7.28 23.56
N ASP A 32 8.44 8.06 23.03
CA ASP A 32 9.17 7.70 21.80
C ASP A 32 9.80 6.31 21.92
N GLU A 33 10.47 6.02 23.05
CA GLU A 33 11.09 4.72 23.30
C GLU A 33 10.08 3.57 23.24
N TRP A 34 8.88 3.77 23.83
CA TRP A 34 7.82 2.76 23.81
C TRP A 34 7.30 2.52 22.40
N ILE A 35 7.04 3.57 21.61
CA ILE A 35 6.56 3.45 20.23
C ILE A 35 7.61 2.77 19.37
N VAL A 36 8.86 3.23 19.40
CA VAL A 36 9.96 2.69 18.59
C VAL A 36 10.21 1.22 18.90
N SER A 37 10.29 0.85 20.18
CA SER A 37 10.55 -0.54 20.58
C SER A 37 9.43 -1.51 20.17
N ARG A 38 8.18 -1.03 20.05
CA ARG A 38 7.01 -1.84 19.70
C ARG A 38 6.73 -1.91 18.22
N THR A 39 7.03 -0.84 17.48
CA THR A 39 6.59 -0.67 16.08
C THR A 39 7.72 -0.41 15.10
N GLY A 40 8.82 0.21 15.55
CA GLY A 40 9.88 0.77 14.70
C GLY A 40 9.59 2.19 14.20
N ILE A 41 8.42 2.76 14.49
CA ILE A 41 7.98 4.07 13.97
C ILE A 41 8.59 5.20 14.81
N ARG A 42 9.16 6.22 14.14
CA ARG A 42 9.66 7.45 14.77
C ARG A 42 8.81 8.66 14.42
N GLU A 43 8.33 8.70 13.19
CA GLU A 43 7.49 9.78 12.68
C GLU A 43 6.49 9.27 11.63
N ARG A 44 5.48 10.06 11.34
CA ARG A 44 4.51 9.84 10.26
C ARG A 44 4.21 11.17 9.57
N ARG A 45 3.70 11.08 8.36
CA ARG A 45 3.32 12.25 7.56
C ARG A 45 1.83 12.47 7.67
N ILE A 46 1.42 13.72 7.75
CA ILE A 46 0.02 14.12 7.91
C ILE A 46 -0.32 15.13 6.82
N LEU A 47 -1.34 14.82 6.03
CA LEU A 47 -1.86 15.71 4.99
C LEU A 47 -2.67 16.85 5.64
N GLU A 48 -2.64 18.03 5.03
CA GLU A 48 -3.45 19.17 5.42
C GLU A 48 -4.94 18.80 5.41
N ASP A 49 -5.73 19.45 6.29
CA ASP A 49 -7.12 19.06 6.54
C ASP A 49 -8.04 19.27 5.33
N ASP A 50 -7.76 20.29 4.51
CA ASP A 50 -8.51 20.66 3.30
C ASP A 50 -8.13 19.84 2.05
N LEU A 51 -7.12 18.98 2.14
CA LEU A 51 -6.71 18.08 1.06
C LEU A 51 -7.21 16.66 1.31
N ALA A 52 -7.46 15.92 0.22
CA ALA A 52 -8.01 14.57 0.27
C ALA A 52 -7.05 13.52 -0.29
N THR A 53 -7.42 12.24 -0.19
CA THR A 53 -6.63 11.11 -0.68
C THR A 53 -6.30 11.24 -2.18
N SER A 54 -7.25 11.76 -2.99
CA SER A 54 -7.02 11.99 -4.42
C SER A 54 -5.87 12.94 -4.70
N PHE A 55 -5.65 13.95 -3.85
CA PHE A 55 -4.53 14.88 -4.00
C PHE A 55 -3.17 14.15 -3.92
N MET A 56 -3.01 13.25 -2.96
CA MET A 56 -1.78 12.46 -2.83
C MET A 56 -1.60 11.51 -4.01
N GLY A 57 -2.69 10.80 -4.39
CA GLY A 57 -2.69 9.89 -5.53
C GLY A 57 -2.36 10.59 -6.86
N TYR A 58 -2.92 11.78 -7.07
CA TYR A 58 -2.60 12.65 -8.21
C TYR A 58 -1.10 12.98 -8.25
N ASN A 59 -0.51 13.43 -7.15
CA ASN A 59 0.91 13.80 -7.13
C ASN A 59 1.82 12.60 -7.37
N ALA A 60 1.48 11.44 -6.82
CA ALA A 60 2.23 10.20 -7.06
C ALA A 60 2.17 9.76 -8.54
N ALA A 61 0.99 9.85 -9.17
CA ALA A 61 0.81 9.54 -10.58
C ALA A 61 1.48 10.59 -11.49
N LYS A 62 1.34 11.86 -11.15
CA LYS A 62 1.95 12.98 -11.89
C LYS A 62 3.48 12.85 -11.95
N MET A 63 4.11 12.44 -10.86
CA MET A 63 5.56 12.17 -10.82
C MET A 63 5.98 11.18 -11.93
N ILE A 64 5.20 10.11 -12.15
CA ILE A 64 5.47 9.13 -13.22
C ILE A 64 5.32 9.77 -14.60
N LEU A 65 4.22 10.50 -14.81
CA LEU A 65 3.95 11.13 -16.11
C LEU A 65 5.01 12.17 -16.47
N ASP A 66 5.43 12.99 -15.51
CA ASP A 66 6.46 14.00 -15.68
C ASP A 66 7.82 13.37 -16.02
N GLU A 67 8.25 12.33 -15.27
CA GLU A 67 9.52 11.65 -15.52
C GLU A 67 9.57 10.95 -16.89
N LYS A 68 8.42 10.41 -17.33
CA LYS A 68 8.30 9.74 -18.63
C LYS A 68 8.03 10.70 -19.77
N ASN A 69 7.79 11.98 -19.49
CA ASN A 69 7.29 12.98 -20.46
C ASN A 69 6.07 12.45 -21.24
N MET A 70 5.13 11.83 -20.50
CA MET A 70 3.95 11.12 -21.03
C MET A 70 2.70 11.97 -20.85
N SER A 71 1.87 12.05 -21.92
CA SER A 71 0.54 12.64 -21.80
C SER A 71 -0.39 11.77 -20.94
N ALA A 72 -1.17 12.39 -20.08
CA ALA A 72 -2.18 11.69 -19.29
C ALA A 72 -3.28 11.06 -20.17
N GLU A 73 -3.51 11.57 -21.38
CA GLU A 73 -4.45 10.99 -22.35
C GLU A 73 -4.03 9.61 -22.88
N GLU A 74 -2.75 9.22 -22.68
CA GLU A 74 -2.27 7.89 -23.06
C GLU A 74 -2.68 6.81 -22.06
N ILE A 75 -3.19 7.17 -20.87
CA ILE A 75 -3.61 6.23 -19.83
C ILE A 75 -4.97 5.63 -20.18
N ASP A 76 -5.06 4.31 -20.16
CA ASP A 76 -6.30 3.56 -20.44
C ASP A 76 -7.17 3.38 -19.18
N ALA A 77 -6.52 3.24 -18.00
CA ALA A 77 -7.24 3.05 -16.74
C ALA A 77 -6.42 3.56 -15.53
N ILE A 78 -7.14 3.97 -14.49
CA ILE A 78 -6.59 4.36 -13.18
C ILE A 78 -7.25 3.50 -12.12
N PHE A 79 -6.48 2.69 -11.41
CA PHE A 79 -6.93 1.85 -10.31
C PHE A 79 -6.33 2.34 -9.00
N VAL A 80 -7.18 2.61 -8.02
CA VAL A 80 -6.77 3.14 -6.72
C VAL A 80 -7.12 2.15 -5.61
N ALA A 81 -6.12 1.71 -4.86
CA ALA A 81 -6.31 0.99 -3.62
C ALA A 81 -6.41 2.00 -2.47
N THR A 82 -7.58 2.08 -1.83
CA THR A 82 -7.83 2.99 -0.71
C THR A 82 -8.92 2.48 0.22
N VAL A 83 -8.82 2.80 1.51
CA VAL A 83 -9.89 2.68 2.53
C VAL A 83 -10.36 4.04 3.03
N THR A 84 -9.73 5.11 2.55
CA THR A 84 -10.06 6.51 2.87
C THR A 84 -10.36 7.29 1.59
N PRO A 85 -11.37 6.86 0.79
CA PRO A 85 -11.75 7.60 -0.41
C PRO A 85 -12.17 9.03 -0.04
N ASP A 86 -12.05 9.96 -0.98
CA ASP A 86 -12.50 11.35 -0.78
C ASP A 86 -13.97 11.40 -0.35
N MET A 87 -14.78 10.51 -0.90
CA MET A 87 -16.22 10.37 -0.64
C MET A 87 -16.70 8.97 -1.06
N MET A 88 -17.91 8.58 -0.68
CA MET A 88 -18.48 7.27 -1.03
C MET A 88 -18.62 7.10 -2.56
N PHE A 89 -18.97 8.15 -3.27
CA PHE A 89 -19.01 8.28 -4.73
C PHE A 89 -19.03 9.77 -5.12
N PRO A 90 -18.43 10.18 -6.29
CA PRO A 90 -17.66 9.31 -7.19
C PRO A 90 -16.42 8.73 -6.51
N ASN A 91 -15.83 7.69 -7.13
CA ASN A 91 -14.62 7.05 -6.60
C ASN A 91 -13.39 7.98 -6.71
N THR A 92 -12.37 7.68 -5.92
CA THR A 92 -11.11 8.45 -5.86
C THR A 92 -10.37 8.40 -7.20
N ALA A 93 -10.44 7.29 -7.91
CA ALA A 93 -9.82 7.14 -9.23
C ALA A 93 -10.39 8.12 -10.26
N CYS A 94 -11.71 8.39 -10.25
CA CYS A 94 -12.32 9.40 -11.11
C CYS A 94 -11.86 10.82 -10.76
N ARG A 95 -11.64 11.11 -9.48
CA ARG A 95 -11.09 12.40 -9.04
C ARG A 95 -9.67 12.60 -9.54
N ILE A 96 -8.83 11.57 -9.41
CA ILE A 96 -7.45 11.60 -9.92
C ILE A 96 -7.44 11.71 -11.44
N GLN A 97 -8.34 11.02 -12.13
CA GLN A 97 -8.50 11.06 -13.57
C GLN A 97 -8.78 12.50 -14.06
N GLU A 98 -9.70 13.20 -13.40
CA GLU A 98 -10.03 14.62 -13.68
C GLU A 98 -8.81 15.52 -13.43
N MET A 99 -8.16 15.38 -12.27
CA MET A 99 -7.00 16.19 -11.89
C MET A 99 -5.81 16.03 -12.84
N LEU A 100 -5.60 14.84 -13.38
CA LEU A 100 -4.55 14.54 -14.37
C LEU A 100 -4.92 15.01 -15.79
N GLY A 101 -6.20 15.23 -16.08
CA GLY A 101 -6.68 15.39 -17.45
C GLY A 101 -6.63 14.11 -18.28
N ALA A 102 -6.70 12.94 -17.64
CA ALA A 102 -6.62 11.63 -18.28
C ALA A 102 -7.95 11.25 -18.94
N SER A 103 -8.40 12.01 -19.93
CA SER A 103 -9.73 11.96 -20.54
C SER A 103 -10.10 10.61 -21.15
N ASN A 104 -9.12 9.80 -21.56
CA ASN A 104 -9.33 8.46 -22.14
C ASN A 104 -9.37 7.35 -21.08
N ALA A 105 -8.97 7.63 -19.84
CA ALA A 105 -8.94 6.65 -18.78
C ALA A 105 -10.30 6.46 -18.12
N TRP A 106 -10.63 5.22 -17.75
CA TRP A 106 -11.67 4.96 -16.77
C TRP A 106 -11.06 4.64 -15.40
N GLY A 107 -11.81 4.82 -14.32
CA GLY A 107 -11.30 4.71 -12.95
C GLY A 107 -12.11 3.76 -12.07
N LEU A 108 -11.41 3.05 -11.16
CA LEU A 108 -12.01 2.17 -10.16
C LEU A 108 -11.21 2.17 -8.85
N ASP A 109 -11.93 2.26 -7.71
CA ASP A 109 -11.33 2.08 -6.40
C ASP A 109 -11.44 0.61 -5.94
N PHE A 110 -10.37 0.12 -5.32
CA PHE A 110 -10.29 -1.21 -4.71
C PHE A 110 -10.16 -1.06 -3.20
N ASN A 111 -11.10 -1.67 -2.47
CA ASN A 111 -11.06 -1.73 -1.02
C ASN A 111 -10.48 -3.08 -0.57
N GLY A 112 -9.21 -3.09 -0.20
CA GLY A 112 -8.48 -4.26 0.31
C GLY A 112 -7.55 -3.89 1.47
N ALA A 113 -7.77 -2.73 2.08
CA ALA A 113 -6.95 -2.16 3.15
C ALA A 113 -5.45 -2.26 2.80
N CYS A 114 -4.61 -2.67 3.76
CA CYS A 114 -3.16 -2.77 3.55
C CYS A 114 -2.75 -3.73 2.42
N THR A 115 -3.60 -4.71 2.06
CA THR A 115 -3.36 -5.63 0.94
C THR A 115 -3.89 -5.05 -0.39
N GLY A 116 -4.61 -3.93 -0.33
CA GLY A 116 -5.28 -3.32 -1.47
C GLY A 116 -4.37 -3.11 -2.67
N PHE A 117 -3.15 -2.60 -2.46
CA PHE A 117 -2.22 -2.40 -3.57
C PHE A 117 -1.84 -3.70 -4.29
N ILE A 118 -1.58 -4.80 -3.55
CA ILE A 118 -1.25 -6.10 -4.15
C ILE A 118 -2.44 -6.64 -4.96
N TYR A 119 -3.66 -6.55 -4.42
CA TYR A 119 -4.88 -6.98 -5.10
C TYR A 119 -5.11 -6.18 -6.38
N THR A 120 -4.95 -4.87 -6.30
CA THR A 120 -5.11 -3.96 -7.43
C THR A 120 -4.07 -4.21 -8.50
N LEU A 121 -2.80 -4.39 -8.11
CA LEU A 121 -1.69 -4.67 -9.03
C LEU A 121 -1.88 -6.00 -9.77
N ALA A 122 -2.25 -7.06 -9.04
CA ALA A 122 -2.53 -8.37 -9.63
C ALA A 122 -3.73 -8.31 -10.60
N THR A 123 -4.76 -7.54 -10.27
CA THR A 123 -5.93 -7.35 -11.14
C THR A 123 -5.58 -6.55 -12.38
N ALA A 124 -4.84 -5.44 -12.24
CA ALA A 124 -4.41 -4.61 -13.37
C ALA A 124 -3.53 -5.38 -14.35
N ALA A 125 -2.65 -6.26 -13.83
CA ALA A 125 -1.81 -7.11 -14.66
C ALA A 125 -2.62 -7.96 -15.64
N GLN A 126 -3.79 -8.46 -15.25
CA GLN A 126 -4.64 -9.28 -16.12
C GLN A 126 -5.17 -8.48 -17.33
N TYR A 127 -5.47 -7.19 -17.16
CA TYR A 127 -5.90 -6.35 -18.29
C TYR A 127 -4.76 -6.09 -19.29
N ILE A 128 -3.53 -5.95 -18.79
CA ILE A 128 -2.34 -5.82 -19.65
C ILE A 128 -2.05 -7.14 -20.36
N GLU A 129 -2.03 -8.27 -19.64
CA GLU A 129 -1.69 -9.60 -20.15
C GLU A 129 -2.71 -10.12 -21.19
N THR A 130 -4.00 -9.82 -20.98
CA THR A 130 -5.04 -10.12 -21.97
C THR A 130 -5.01 -9.21 -23.20
N GLY A 131 -4.22 -8.13 -23.14
CA GLY A 131 -4.10 -7.15 -24.22
C GLY A 131 -5.29 -6.19 -24.33
N LYS A 132 -6.18 -6.15 -23.30
CA LYS A 132 -7.33 -5.25 -23.29
C LYS A 132 -6.90 -3.79 -23.16
N TYR A 133 -5.89 -3.53 -22.34
CA TYR A 133 -5.30 -2.20 -22.14
C TYR A 133 -3.78 -2.26 -22.25
N LYS A 134 -3.16 -1.09 -22.44
CA LYS A 134 -1.71 -0.94 -22.63
C LYS A 134 -1.04 -0.13 -21.51
N LYS A 135 -1.78 0.78 -20.89
CA LYS A 135 -1.23 1.69 -19.88
C LYS A 135 -2.20 1.84 -18.72
N ILE A 136 -1.84 1.29 -17.57
CA ILE A 136 -2.68 1.33 -16.36
C ILE A 136 -1.86 1.94 -15.22
N LEU A 137 -2.37 3.02 -14.64
CA LEU A 137 -1.86 3.55 -13.36
C LEU A 137 -2.48 2.74 -12.23
N VAL A 138 -1.64 2.17 -11.36
CA VAL A 138 -2.05 1.50 -10.13
C VAL A 138 -1.51 2.31 -8.96
N ILE A 139 -2.43 2.81 -8.13
CA ILE A 139 -2.13 3.75 -7.04
C ILE A 139 -2.58 3.14 -5.72
N GLY A 140 -1.72 3.18 -4.71
CA GLY A 140 -2.10 2.96 -3.31
C GLY A 140 -2.06 4.29 -2.59
N ALA A 141 -3.17 4.73 -2.00
CA ALA A 141 -3.26 6.03 -1.36
C ALA A 141 -4.25 6.03 -0.20
N ASP A 142 -3.82 6.51 0.96
CA ASP A 142 -4.70 6.65 2.12
C ASP A 142 -4.36 7.90 2.94
N LYS A 143 -5.40 8.66 3.31
CA LYS A 143 -5.36 9.70 4.35
C LYS A 143 -5.84 9.08 5.67
N MET A 144 -4.98 8.29 6.29
CA MET A 144 -5.33 7.58 7.53
C MET A 144 -5.61 8.53 8.68
N SER A 145 -4.99 9.71 8.69
CA SER A 145 -5.24 10.75 9.71
C SER A 145 -6.70 11.15 9.80
N SER A 146 -7.49 10.98 8.73
CA SER A 146 -8.92 11.32 8.70
C SER A 146 -9.82 10.35 9.49
N ILE A 147 -9.32 9.13 9.76
CA ILE A 147 -10.09 8.08 10.47
C ILE A 147 -9.40 7.60 11.75
N VAL A 148 -8.29 8.20 12.14
CA VAL A 148 -7.59 7.89 13.41
C VAL A 148 -8.16 8.74 14.55
N ASP A 149 -8.49 8.10 15.67
CA ASP A 149 -8.80 8.81 16.92
C ASP A 149 -7.51 9.15 17.67
N TYR A 150 -7.10 10.41 17.66
CA TYR A 150 -5.90 10.89 18.35
C TYR A 150 -6.02 10.91 19.88
N THR A 151 -7.13 10.42 20.46
CA THR A 151 -7.27 10.14 21.88
C THR A 151 -7.09 8.66 22.23
N ASP A 152 -7.02 7.79 21.21
CA ASP A 152 -6.74 6.36 21.38
C ASP A 152 -5.26 6.07 21.13
N ARG A 153 -4.49 5.89 22.22
CA ARG A 153 -3.04 5.60 22.15
C ARG A 153 -2.71 4.27 21.44
N THR A 154 -3.67 3.38 21.23
CA THR A 154 -3.43 2.07 20.62
C THR A 154 -3.36 2.12 19.11
N THR A 155 -3.97 3.13 18.50
CA THR A 155 -4.05 3.32 17.06
C THR A 155 -3.34 4.57 16.56
N CYS A 156 -3.43 5.71 17.28
CA CYS A 156 -2.90 7.01 16.83
C CYS A 156 -1.39 7.02 16.59
N ILE A 157 -0.66 6.11 17.24
CA ILE A 157 0.80 5.99 17.11
C ILE A 157 1.25 5.29 15.83
N LEU A 158 0.34 4.66 15.07
CA LEU A 158 0.69 3.74 13.98
C LEU A 158 0.64 4.40 12.61
N PHE A 159 -0.42 5.13 12.31
CA PHE A 159 -0.80 5.47 10.95
C PHE A 159 -0.31 6.84 10.48
N GLY A 160 0.04 6.90 9.18
CA GLY A 160 0.37 8.13 8.47
C GLY A 160 -0.30 8.17 7.10
N ASP A 161 -0.16 9.31 6.43
CA ASP A 161 -0.76 9.60 5.13
C ASP A 161 0.29 9.54 4.04
N ALA A 162 -0.01 8.90 2.92
CA ALA A 162 0.83 8.89 1.73
C ALA A 162 0.08 8.35 0.50
N ALA A 163 0.73 8.48 -0.65
CA ALA A 163 0.41 7.73 -1.85
C ALA A 163 1.68 7.19 -2.52
N GLY A 164 1.54 6.07 -3.18
CA GLY A 164 2.52 5.56 -4.13
C GLY A 164 1.82 5.03 -5.38
N ALA A 165 2.47 5.10 -6.51
CA ALA A 165 1.92 4.72 -7.79
C ALA A 165 2.90 3.93 -8.64
N VAL A 166 2.39 3.06 -9.50
CA VAL A 166 3.15 2.42 -10.56
C VAL A 166 2.39 2.53 -11.88
N LEU A 167 3.14 2.59 -12.98
CA LEU A 167 2.60 2.45 -14.34
C LEU A 167 2.87 1.04 -14.83
N LEU A 168 1.81 0.34 -15.24
CA LEU A 168 1.89 -0.95 -15.92
C LEU A 168 1.78 -0.78 -17.41
N GLU A 169 2.70 -1.44 -18.13
CA GLU A 169 2.71 -1.52 -19.59
C GLU A 169 2.97 -2.97 -20.04
N PRO A 170 2.67 -3.36 -21.29
CA PRO A 170 2.97 -4.70 -21.81
C PRO A 170 4.47 -4.87 -22.04
N GLY A 171 5.03 -5.95 -21.53
CA GLY A 171 6.38 -6.43 -21.84
C GLY A 171 6.35 -7.62 -22.81
N GLU A 172 7.38 -7.72 -23.63
CA GLU A 172 7.52 -8.80 -24.62
C GLU A 172 8.31 -10.00 -24.06
N GLU A 173 9.18 -9.75 -23.07
CA GLU A 173 10.01 -10.77 -22.44
C GLU A 173 9.20 -11.54 -21.38
N LYS A 174 8.95 -12.83 -21.60
CA LYS A 174 8.13 -13.67 -20.72
C LYS A 174 8.66 -13.80 -19.28
N GLU A 175 9.96 -13.64 -19.12
CA GLU A 175 10.67 -13.77 -17.86
C GLU A 175 10.69 -12.46 -17.04
N MET A 176 10.20 -11.36 -17.62
CA MET A 176 10.16 -10.04 -16.97
C MET A 176 8.74 -9.65 -16.57
N GLY A 177 8.60 -8.74 -15.60
CA GLY A 177 7.31 -8.23 -15.12
C GLY A 177 6.70 -9.07 -14.01
N ILE A 178 5.39 -8.99 -13.87
CA ILE A 178 4.63 -9.69 -12.83
C ILE A 178 4.59 -11.18 -13.17
N LEU A 179 5.23 -12.01 -12.34
CA LEU A 179 5.40 -13.45 -12.60
C LEU A 179 4.30 -14.27 -11.95
N ASP A 180 3.97 -13.97 -10.67
CA ASP A 180 2.98 -14.73 -9.90
C ASP A 180 2.40 -13.89 -8.75
N ALA A 181 1.20 -14.24 -8.29
CA ALA A 181 0.54 -13.65 -7.14
C ALA A 181 -0.20 -14.73 -6.34
N ILE A 182 -0.19 -14.58 -5.01
CA ILE A 182 -1.00 -15.35 -4.08
C ILE A 182 -1.86 -14.37 -3.31
N LEU A 183 -3.18 -14.48 -3.46
CA LEU A 183 -4.16 -13.61 -2.82
C LEU A 183 -5.10 -14.44 -1.96
N ARG A 184 -5.35 -14.01 -0.73
CA ARG A 184 -6.17 -14.72 0.26
C ARG A 184 -6.98 -13.79 1.13
N SER A 185 -8.12 -14.25 1.60
CA SER A 185 -8.96 -13.54 2.58
C SER A 185 -9.60 -14.51 3.57
N ASP A 186 -9.89 -14.00 4.76
CA ASP A 186 -10.68 -14.66 5.80
C ASP A 186 -11.62 -13.63 6.45
N GLY A 187 -12.90 -13.71 6.11
CA GLY A 187 -13.91 -12.77 6.59
C GLY A 187 -14.15 -12.82 8.11
N ALA A 188 -13.72 -13.89 8.80
CA ALA A 188 -13.82 -13.98 10.26
C ALA A 188 -12.94 -12.97 10.99
N GLY A 189 -11.95 -12.36 10.29
CA GLY A 189 -11.08 -11.32 10.85
C GLY A 189 -11.69 -9.93 10.97
N GLY A 190 -12.87 -9.70 10.40
CA GLY A 190 -13.50 -8.38 10.34
C GLY A 190 -13.82 -7.74 11.69
N GLU A 191 -14.06 -8.54 12.72
CA GLU A 191 -14.29 -8.03 14.08
C GLU A 191 -13.04 -7.43 14.76
N TYR A 192 -11.83 -7.74 14.27
CA TYR A 192 -10.57 -7.32 14.89
C TYR A 192 -9.93 -6.07 14.29
N LEU A 193 -10.37 -5.68 13.09
CA LEU A 193 -9.83 -4.50 12.41
C LEU A 193 -10.87 -3.93 11.44
N HIS A 194 -11.50 -2.82 11.82
CA HIS A 194 -12.58 -2.22 11.06
C HIS A 194 -12.80 -0.73 11.39
N MET A 195 -13.60 -0.06 10.55
CA MET A 195 -14.30 1.17 10.87
C MET A 195 -15.80 0.84 10.80
N LEU A 196 -16.52 0.95 11.92
CA LEU A 196 -17.84 0.34 12.07
C LEU A 196 -18.98 1.11 11.37
N ALA A 197 -18.88 2.45 11.34
CA ALA A 197 -19.91 3.30 10.77
C ALA A 197 -19.46 4.03 9.49
N GLY A 198 -20.42 4.63 8.79
CA GLY A 198 -20.22 5.28 7.49
C GLY A 198 -20.65 4.43 6.29
N GLY A 199 -20.91 3.13 6.51
CA GLY A 199 -21.48 2.21 5.53
C GLY A 199 -22.98 1.99 5.73
N SER A 200 -23.53 1.03 4.97
CA SER A 200 -24.98 0.70 4.99
C SER A 200 -25.44 0.02 6.28
N LEU A 201 -24.54 -0.65 7.01
CA LEU A 201 -24.87 -1.31 8.28
C LEU A 201 -25.12 -0.28 9.39
N HIS A 202 -24.28 0.74 9.46
CA HIS A 202 -24.37 1.85 10.40
C HIS A 202 -24.19 3.17 9.63
N PRO A 203 -25.24 3.72 9.01
CA PRO A 203 -25.18 5.03 8.36
C PRO A 203 -24.79 6.13 9.34
N ALA A 204 -24.24 7.22 8.82
CA ALA A 204 -23.82 8.35 9.64
C ALA A 204 -25.01 8.97 10.39
N SER A 205 -24.88 9.17 11.71
CA SER A 205 -25.83 9.79 12.60
C SER A 205 -25.11 10.46 13.77
N ARG A 206 -25.82 11.30 14.53
CA ARG A 206 -25.23 11.88 15.76
C ARG A 206 -24.75 10.78 16.72
N GLU A 207 -25.55 9.74 16.89
CA GLU A 207 -25.20 8.60 17.75
C GLU A 207 -23.90 7.91 17.30
N THR A 208 -23.72 7.67 15.99
CA THR A 208 -22.50 7.02 15.50
C THR A 208 -21.27 7.91 15.61
N VAL A 209 -21.43 9.24 15.51
CA VAL A 209 -20.36 10.22 15.74
C VAL A 209 -20.00 10.29 17.22
N ASP A 210 -20.98 10.42 18.10
CA ASP A 210 -20.77 10.51 19.56
C ASP A 210 -20.10 9.25 20.12
N LYS A 211 -20.40 8.08 19.53
CA LYS A 211 -19.78 6.79 19.86
C LYS A 211 -18.44 6.55 19.15
N LYS A 212 -17.90 7.52 18.40
CA LYS A 212 -16.64 7.41 17.64
C LYS A 212 -16.59 6.22 16.67
N MET A 213 -17.75 5.78 16.14
CA MET A 213 -17.83 4.63 15.25
C MET A 213 -17.25 4.89 13.86
N HIS A 214 -16.93 6.16 13.53
CA HIS A 214 -16.26 6.60 12.29
C HIS A 214 -14.74 6.63 12.41
N THR A 215 -14.18 6.05 13.46
CA THR A 215 -12.74 5.90 13.64
C THR A 215 -12.32 4.43 13.53
N LEU A 216 -11.08 4.23 13.17
CA LEU A 216 -10.49 2.90 13.05
C LEU A 216 -10.43 2.21 14.42
N TYR A 217 -10.92 0.97 14.47
CA TYR A 217 -10.75 0.06 15.60
C TYR A 217 -9.75 -1.04 15.26
N GLN A 218 -8.86 -1.38 16.19
CA GLN A 218 -7.91 -2.48 16.04
C GLN A 218 -7.71 -3.24 17.37
N ASP A 219 -8.02 -4.56 17.38
CA ASP A 219 -7.49 -5.47 18.40
C ASP A 219 -6.02 -5.79 18.06
N GLY A 220 -5.11 -4.97 18.58
CA GLY A 220 -3.70 -5.04 18.23
C GLY A 220 -3.04 -6.39 18.48
N GLN A 221 -3.47 -7.13 19.52
CA GLN A 221 -2.92 -8.45 19.86
C GLN A 221 -3.30 -9.51 18.83
N LYS A 222 -4.59 -9.59 18.49
CA LYS A 222 -5.10 -10.56 17.52
C LYS A 222 -4.59 -10.26 16.13
N VAL A 223 -4.72 -9.01 15.67
CA VAL A 223 -4.20 -8.56 14.37
C VAL A 223 -2.71 -8.88 14.23
N PHE A 224 -1.89 -8.56 15.25
CA PHE A 224 -0.45 -8.85 15.23
C PHE A 224 -0.16 -10.35 15.09
N LYS A 225 -0.86 -11.20 15.85
CA LYS A 225 -0.67 -12.66 15.80
C LYS A 225 -0.96 -13.24 14.42
N PHE A 226 -2.07 -12.81 13.80
CA PHE A 226 -2.42 -13.23 12.44
C PHE A 226 -1.43 -12.68 11.41
N ALA A 227 -1.09 -11.38 11.48
CA ALA A 227 -0.19 -10.73 10.54
C ALA A 227 1.19 -11.39 10.51
N VAL A 228 1.79 -11.65 11.68
CA VAL A 228 3.11 -12.33 11.79
C VAL A 228 3.10 -13.67 11.07
N LYS A 229 2.04 -14.47 11.27
CA LYS A 229 1.94 -15.79 10.65
C LYS A 229 1.64 -15.70 9.15
N GLN A 230 0.56 -15.03 8.79
CA GLN A 230 0.05 -15.06 7.41
C GLN A 230 0.98 -14.34 6.43
N MET A 231 1.56 -13.19 6.83
CA MET A 231 2.50 -12.48 5.96
C MET A 231 3.80 -13.27 5.78
N ALA A 232 4.31 -13.90 6.84
CA ALA A 232 5.52 -14.72 6.75
C ALA A 232 5.30 -15.96 5.87
N ASP A 233 4.17 -16.66 6.06
CA ASP A 233 3.87 -17.88 5.30
C ASP A 233 3.66 -17.57 3.81
N VAL A 234 2.85 -16.54 3.47
CA VAL A 234 2.58 -16.20 2.06
C VAL A 234 3.82 -15.67 1.34
N SER A 235 4.73 -15.01 2.07
CA SER A 235 6.00 -14.53 1.51
C SER A 235 6.96 -15.67 1.17
N ALA A 236 7.02 -16.71 1.99
CA ALA A 236 7.82 -17.90 1.70
C ALA A 236 7.18 -18.75 0.59
N GLU A 237 5.85 -18.93 0.65
CA GLU A 237 5.09 -19.76 -0.29
C GLU A 237 5.26 -19.28 -1.74
N ILE A 238 5.28 -17.97 -2.01
CA ILE A 238 5.45 -17.48 -3.38
C ILE A 238 6.82 -17.83 -3.94
N LEU A 239 7.86 -17.88 -3.13
CA LEU A 239 9.19 -18.34 -3.53
C LEU A 239 9.18 -19.84 -3.83
N GLU A 240 8.65 -20.66 -2.91
CA GLU A 240 8.55 -22.11 -3.06
C GLU A 240 7.78 -22.48 -4.34
N LYS A 241 6.63 -21.83 -4.58
CA LYS A 241 5.79 -22.04 -5.76
C LYS A 241 6.53 -21.74 -7.07
N ASN A 242 7.46 -20.79 -7.06
CA ASN A 242 8.22 -20.36 -8.22
C ASN A 242 9.64 -20.98 -8.28
N ASN A 243 9.94 -22.00 -7.46
CA ASN A 243 11.24 -22.66 -7.37
C ASN A 243 12.39 -21.68 -7.06
N LEU A 244 12.12 -20.64 -6.26
CA LEU A 244 13.09 -19.65 -5.82
C LEU A 244 13.37 -19.82 -4.32
N SER A 245 14.48 -19.24 -3.90
CA SER A 245 14.90 -19.15 -2.49
C SER A 245 15.17 -17.68 -2.11
N GLY A 246 15.41 -17.40 -0.85
CA GLY A 246 15.77 -16.05 -0.40
C GLY A 246 17.02 -15.48 -1.09
N LYS A 247 17.93 -16.32 -1.56
CA LYS A 247 19.14 -15.90 -2.29
C LYS A 247 18.84 -15.32 -3.67
N ASP A 248 17.71 -15.70 -4.24
CA ASP A 248 17.28 -15.26 -5.57
C ASP A 248 16.50 -13.93 -5.53
N VAL A 249 16.16 -13.44 -4.31
CA VAL A 249 15.43 -12.20 -4.08
C VAL A 249 16.40 -11.04 -3.96
N LYS A 250 16.27 -10.04 -4.81
CA LYS A 250 17.03 -8.79 -4.68
C LYS A 250 16.46 -7.91 -3.57
N PHE A 251 15.15 -7.67 -3.60
CA PHE A 251 14.45 -6.92 -2.57
C PHE A 251 13.13 -7.56 -2.19
N PHE A 252 12.89 -7.62 -0.88
CA PHE A 252 11.61 -7.84 -0.27
C PHE A 252 11.05 -6.49 0.19
N ILE A 253 9.89 -6.11 -0.33
CA ILE A 253 9.20 -4.86 -0.02
C ILE A 253 7.90 -5.20 0.72
N PRO A 254 7.95 -5.46 2.02
CA PRO A 254 6.77 -5.77 2.82
C PRO A 254 5.93 -4.54 3.08
N HIS A 255 4.64 -4.75 3.35
CA HIS A 255 3.80 -3.76 3.99
C HIS A 255 4.44 -3.27 5.31
N GLN A 256 4.50 -1.96 5.48
CA GLN A 256 5.18 -1.29 6.58
C GLN A 256 4.22 -1.06 7.76
N ALA A 257 3.73 -2.15 8.40
CA ALA A 257 2.82 -2.08 9.54
C ALA A 257 3.54 -2.05 10.89
N ASN A 258 4.58 -2.88 11.00
CA ASN A 258 5.34 -3.08 12.24
C ASN A 258 6.66 -3.79 11.92
N LEU A 259 7.76 -3.26 12.42
CA LEU A 259 9.09 -3.81 12.15
C LEU A 259 9.21 -5.30 12.56
N ARG A 260 8.56 -5.70 13.65
CA ARG A 260 8.57 -7.10 14.12
C ARG A 260 7.85 -8.07 13.16
N ILE A 261 6.82 -7.59 12.46
CA ILE A 261 6.13 -8.38 11.41
C ILE A 261 7.05 -8.51 10.19
N ILE A 262 7.70 -7.41 9.79
CA ILE A 262 8.68 -7.39 8.69
C ILE A 262 9.81 -8.38 8.97
N ASP A 263 10.40 -8.32 10.16
CA ASP A 263 11.49 -9.21 10.58
C ASP A 263 11.06 -10.69 10.59
N ALA A 264 9.82 -10.99 10.98
CA ALA A 264 9.32 -12.36 10.97
C ALA A 264 9.20 -12.91 9.55
N ALA A 265 8.68 -12.12 8.61
CA ALA A 265 8.60 -12.49 7.20
C ALA A 265 10.00 -12.66 6.57
N ALA A 266 10.92 -11.72 6.81
CA ALA A 266 12.29 -11.80 6.34
C ALA A 266 13.01 -13.07 6.83
N ARG A 267 12.89 -13.40 8.13
CA ARG A 267 13.44 -14.66 8.69
C ARG A 267 12.84 -15.90 8.05
N ARG A 268 11.52 -15.91 7.80
CA ARG A 268 10.83 -17.06 7.18
C ARG A 268 11.30 -17.31 5.75
N MET A 269 11.60 -16.22 5.00
CA MET A 269 12.18 -16.26 3.66
C MET A 269 13.71 -16.50 3.67
N LYS A 270 14.37 -16.46 4.83
CA LYS A 270 15.83 -16.54 5.00
C LYS A 270 16.57 -15.42 4.26
N LEU A 271 16.07 -14.18 4.39
CA LEU A 271 16.66 -12.99 3.78
C LEU A 271 17.71 -12.35 4.69
N GLU A 272 18.72 -11.75 4.06
CA GLU A 272 19.66 -10.85 4.72
C GLU A 272 19.02 -9.46 4.89
N LYS A 273 19.53 -8.66 5.82
CA LYS A 273 18.97 -7.35 6.17
C LYS A 273 18.93 -6.39 4.98
N GLU A 274 19.95 -6.43 4.14
CA GLU A 274 20.12 -5.58 2.96
C GLU A 274 19.07 -5.84 1.86
N GLN A 275 18.47 -7.03 1.87
CA GLN A 275 17.39 -7.40 0.95
C GLN A 275 16.01 -6.88 1.38
N VAL A 276 15.88 -6.43 2.63
CA VAL A 276 14.59 -6.01 3.21
C VAL A 276 14.46 -4.49 3.15
N VAL A 277 13.45 -4.01 2.43
CA VAL A 277 13.16 -2.57 2.35
C VAL A 277 12.37 -2.14 3.57
N VAL A 278 12.92 -1.20 4.33
CA VAL A 278 12.30 -0.65 5.54
C VAL A 278 12.31 0.88 5.47
N ASN A 279 11.14 1.49 5.63
CA ASN A 279 10.97 2.94 5.74
C ASN A 279 9.85 3.33 6.73
N ILE A 280 9.40 2.36 7.51
CA ILE A 280 8.36 2.54 8.53
C ILE A 280 8.73 3.59 9.57
N ASP A 281 10.01 3.78 9.85
CA ASP A 281 10.53 4.76 10.79
C ASP A 281 10.16 6.20 10.41
N ARG A 282 10.01 6.50 9.11
CA ARG A 282 9.77 7.83 8.54
C ARG A 282 8.34 8.11 8.13
N TYR A 283 7.55 7.07 7.88
CA TYR A 283 6.20 7.21 7.33
C TYR A 283 5.11 6.55 8.16
N GLY A 284 5.50 5.67 9.10
CA GLY A 284 4.54 4.83 9.81
C GLY A 284 3.81 3.87 8.87
N ASN A 285 2.62 3.47 9.26
CA ASN A 285 1.74 2.64 8.46
C ASN A 285 0.86 3.51 7.56
N THR A 286 1.20 3.60 6.29
CA THR A 286 0.43 4.33 5.26
C THR A 286 -0.49 3.39 4.45
N THR A 287 -0.92 2.29 5.04
CA THR A 287 -1.89 1.32 4.51
C THR A 287 -1.53 0.81 3.11
N ALA A 288 -2.35 1.09 2.07
CA ALA A 288 -2.09 0.64 0.71
C ALA A 288 -0.89 1.33 0.04
N ALA A 289 -0.49 2.51 0.53
CA ALA A 289 0.63 3.27 -0.02
C ALA A 289 2.01 2.73 0.39
N THR A 290 2.12 1.92 1.45
CA THR A 290 3.42 1.50 2.01
C THR A 290 4.34 0.83 1.00
N ILE A 291 3.81 -0.10 0.21
CA ILE A 291 4.58 -0.86 -0.78
C ILE A 291 5.00 0.01 -1.97
N PRO A 292 4.09 0.69 -2.69
CA PRO A 292 4.48 1.48 -3.85
C PRO A 292 5.35 2.68 -3.49
N LEU A 293 5.19 3.29 -2.31
CA LEU A 293 6.09 4.33 -1.80
C LEU A 293 7.51 3.77 -1.59
N ALA A 294 7.63 2.62 -0.91
CA ALA A 294 8.93 1.99 -0.67
C ALA A 294 9.61 1.53 -1.98
N LEU A 295 8.82 1.01 -2.94
CA LEU A 295 9.31 0.68 -4.28
C LEU A 295 9.85 1.92 -4.99
N SER A 296 9.10 3.03 -4.97
CA SER A 296 9.50 4.29 -5.57
C SER A 296 10.81 4.82 -4.97
N GLU A 297 10.98 4.75 -3.64
CA GLU A 297 12.22 5.18 -3.00
C GLU A 297 13.46 4.38 -3.45
N ILE A 298 13.36 3.05 -3.55
CA ILE A 298 14.52 2.24 -3.98
C ILE A 298 14.82 2.42 -5.47
N TYR A 299 13.79 2.66 -6.29
CA TYR A 299 13.95 2.97 -7.70
C TYR A 299 14.71 4.29 -7.90
N HIS A 300 14.26 5.38 -7.28
CA HIS A 300 14.92 6.70 -7.41
C HIS A 300 16.31 6.76 -6.77
N LYS A 301 16.62 5.80 -5.88
CA LYS A 301 18.00 5.59 -5.36
C LYS A 301 18.88 4.78 -6.33
N GLY A 302 18.39 4.39 -7.50
CA GLY A 302 19.13 3.62 -8.50
C GLY A 302 19.51 2.21 -8.04
N LYS A 303 18.71 1.60 -7.15
CA LYS A 303 19.04 0.30 -6.57
C LYS A 303 18.52 -0.89 -7.37
N LEU A 304 17.64 -0.66 -8.34
CA LEU A 304 17.03 -1.70 -9.17
C LEU A 304 17.80 -1.86 -10.48
N GLN A 305 17.96 -3.12 -10.89
CA GLN A 305 18.58 -3.50 -12.15
C GLN A 305 17.70 -4.49 -12.89
N LYS A 306 17.73 -4.47 -14.22
CA LYS A 306 17.01 -5.43 -15.05
C LYS A 306 17.36 -6.88 -14.63
N GLY A 307 16.32 -7.68 -14.41
CA GLY A 307 16.46 -9.06 -13.97
C GLY A 307 16.36 -9.26 -12.46
N ASP A 308 16.34 -8.20 -11.65
CA ASP A 308 16.16 -8.31 -10.19
C ASP A 308 14.80 -8.91 -9.84
N ASN A 309 14.78 -9.95 -9.02
CA ASN A 309 13.54 -10.50 -8.46
C ASN A 309 13.13 -9.70 -7.23
N LEU A 310 11.89 -9.22 -7.23
CA LEU A 310 11.29 -8.50 -6.13
C LEU A 310 10.06 -9.26 -5.62
N VAL A 311 9.95 -9.33 -4.30
CA VAL A 311 8.77 -9.88 -3.62
C VAL A 311 8.11 -8.77 -2.81
N ILE A 312 6.81 -8.59 -3.00
CA ILE A 312 5.98 -7.73 -2.15
C ILE A 312 5.00 -8.61 -1.37
N ALA A 313 4.72 -8.26 -0.12
CA ALA A 313 3.74 -8.96 0.70
C ALA A 313 3.04 -8.03 1.67
N ALA A 314 1.76 -8.29 1.94
CA ALA A 314 0.96 -7.54 2.88
C ALA A 314 -0.03 -8.41 3.63
N PHE A 315 -0.47 -7.90 4.77
CA PHE A 315 -1.61 -8.36 5.55
C PHE A 315 -2.44 -7.14 5.96
N GLY A 316 -3.75 -7.22 5.88
CA GLY A 316 -4.66 -6.11 6.18
C GLY A 316 -6.02 -6.53 6.71
N ALA A 317 -6.86 -5.51 6.92
CA ALA A 317 -8.24 -5.71 7.34
C ALA A 317 -9.00 -6.61 6.36
N GLY A 318 -9.95 -7.37 6.94
CA GLY A 318 -10.75 -8.31 6.21
C GLY A 318 -10.96 -9.63 6.97
N PHE A 319 -10.02 -10.50 7.34
CA PHE A 319 -8.61 -10.28 6.99
C PHE A 319 -8.35 -10.53 5.51
N THR A 320 -7.36 -9.83 4.99
CA THR A 320 -6.81 -10.05 3.67
C THR A 320 -5.30 -10.18 3.74
N TRP A 321 -4.70 -11.02 2.89
CA TRP A 321 -3.24 -11.08 2.77
C TRP A 321 -2.84 -11.58 1.39
N GLY A 322 -1.62 -11.28 1.02
CA GLY A 322 -1.10 -11.74 -0.27
C GLY A 322 0.36 -11.43 -0.44
N SER A 323 0.93 -12.07 -1.44
CA SER A 323 2.26 -11.81 -1.95
C SER A 323 2.25 -11.78 -3.47
N LEU A 324 3.20 -11.04 -4.05
CA LEU A 324 3.39 -10.97 -5.48
C LEU A 324 4.88 -10.98 -5.79
N LEU A 325 5.26 -11.79 -6.77
CA LEU A 325 6.60 -11.88 -7.31
C LEU A 325 6.64 -11.20 -8.66
N PHE A 326 7.58 -10.30 -8.84
CA PHE A 326 7.86 -9.70 -10.14
C PHE A 326 9.35 -9.56 -10.39
N ARG A 327 9.73 -9.56 -11.67
CA ARG A 327 11.11 -9.35 -12.11
C ARG A 327 11.21 -8.01 -12.80
N TRP A 328 12.15 -7.19 -12.33
CA TRP A 328 12.34 -5.84 -12.84
C TRP A 328 12.76 -5.86 -14.31
N ALA A 329 12.10 -5.07 -15.15
CA ALA A 329 12.27 -5.14 -16.62
C ALA A 329 13.13 -4.00 -17.19
N ASN A 330 13.41 -2.95 -16.41
CA ASN A 330 14.08 -1.73 -16.90
C ASN A 330 15.52 -1.63 -16.42
#